data_2fe5b5dc967c1b2ec5c138f8a21135da
#
_entry.id   2fe5b5dc967c1b2ec5c138f8a21135da
#
_cell.length_a   1.000
_cell.length_b   1.000
_cell.length_c   1.000
_cell.angle_alpha   90.00
_cell.angle_beta   90.00
_cell.angle_gamma   90.00
#
_symmetry.space_group_name_H-M   'P 1'
#
loop_
_entity.id
_entity.type
_entity.pdbx_description
1 polymer ?
#
loop_
_entity_poly.entity_id
_entity_poly.type
_entity_poly.pdbx_seq_one_letter_code
_entity_poly.pdbx_strand_id
1 'polypeptide(L)'
;NLHPKLVRDSIYLKEGDSFWSFNPKKLKKDFEKINEIESYNFTLKKNGTLHIFIVEKTPYMIWTFSNKKKFIDNEGNVLRLSGFDTDELIEISGYINKKKFAYLNKILDKKTQFKSSIKNIYYYENTGWQLILHDKTCLILPEIKLNEVLNFFEKKIKNSKIYYDHRFYDMRVLERIYLSKTNKCLDS
;
A
#
# COMPACT_ATOMS: atom_id res chain seq x y z
N ASN A 1 -3.68 -15.30 -8.81
CA ASN A 1 -3.29 -14.59 -7.60
C ASN A 1 -4.31 -14.79 -6.47
N LEU A 2 -5.60 -14.55 -6.73
CA LEU A 2 -6.67 -14.89 -5.78
C LEU A 2 -6.98 -16.38 -5.88
N HIS A 3 -6.87 -17.10 -4.77
CA HIS A 3 -7.12 -18.54 -4.77
C HIS A 3 -8.61 -18.83 -5.02
N PRO A 4 -8.99 -19.65 -6.04
CA PRO A 4 -10.40 -19.90 -6.41
C PRO A 4 -11.25 -20.46 -5.25
N LYS A 5 -10.62 -21.20 -4.33
CA LYS A 5 -11.28 -21.72 -3.13
C LYS A 5 -11.81 -20.59 -2.23
N LEU A 6 -11.06 -19.48 -2.09
CA LEU A 6 -11.50 -18.36 -1.29
C LEU A 6 -12.82 -17.77 -1.80
N VAL A 7 -12.97 -17.63 -3.12
CA VAL A 7 -14.22 -17.18 -3.73
C VAL A 7 -15.34 -18.17 -3.48
N ARG A 8 -15.10 -19.47 -3.75
CA ARG A 8 -16.11 -20.52 -3.52
C ARG A 8 -16.59 -20.62 -2.08
N ASP A 9 -15.69 -20.48 -1.12
CA ASP A 9 -16.03 -20.56 0.30
C ASP A 9 -16.75 -19.31 0.80
N SER A 10 -16.58 -18.16 0.11
CA SER A 10 -17.16 -16.87 0.51
C SER A 10 -18.55 -16.60 -0.05
N ILE A 11 -18.98 -17.30 -1.09
CA ILE A 11 -20.31 -17.15 -1.66
C ILE A 11 -21.30 -18.15 -1.07
N TYR A 12 -22.57 -17.73 -0.99
CA TYR A 12 -23.63 -18.57 -0.42
C TYR A 12 -24.01 -19.80 -1.29
N LEU A 13 -23.73 -19.73 -2.60
CA LEU A 13 -24.06 -20.80 -3.56
C LEU A 13 -23.09 -21.96 -3.45
N LYS A 14 -23.62 -23.17 -3.57
CA LYS A 14 -22.87 -24.41 -3.62
C LYS A 14 -23.19 -25.16 -4.90
N GLU A 15 -22.24 -26.01 -5.32
CA GLU A 15 -22.47 -26.92 -6.44
C GLU A 15 -23.62 -27.86 -6.13
N GLY A 16 -24.56 -27.99 -7.07
CA GLY A 16 -25.82 -28.76 -6.88
C GLY A 16 -27.00 -27.97 -6.35
N ASP A 17 -26.82 -26.70 -5.99
CA ASP A 17 -27.96 -25.85 -5.60
C ASP A 17 -28.97 -25.69 -6.73
N SER A 18 -30.25 -25.56 -6.35
CA SER A 18 -31.33 -25.35 -7.32
C SER A 18 -31.15 -24.05 -8.08
N PHE A 19 -31.43 -24.07 -9.38
CA PHE A 19 -31.49 -22.86 -10.22
C PHE A 19 -32.38 -21.76 -9.59
N TRP A 20 -33.47 -22.13 -8.96
CA TRP A 20 -34.45 -21.24 -8.33
C TRP A 20 -33.93 -20.61 -7.02
N SER A 21 -32.85 -21.16 -6.44
CA SER A 21 -32.22 -20.59 -5.24
C SER A 21 -31.29 -19.42 -5.57
N PHE A 22 -31.02 -19.17 -6.86
CA PHE A 22 -30.14 -18.10 -7.29
C PHE A 22 -30.68 -16.71 -6.94
N ASN A 23 -29.93 -15.98 -6.12
CA ASN A 23 -30.26 -14.61 -5.72
C ASN A 23 -29.10 -13.65 -6.04
N PRO A 24 -29.20 -12.87 -7.14
CA PRO A 24 -28.14 -11.95 -7.56
C PRO A 24 -27.74 -10.93 -6.50
N LYS A 25 -28.73 -10.43 -5.71
CA LYS A 25 -28.47 -9.44 -4.65
C LYS A 25 -27.63 -10.04 -3.51
N LYS A 26 -27.88 -11.29 -3.16
CA LYS A 26 -27.12 -12.00 -2.13
C LYS A 26 -25.70 -12.28 -2.62
N LEU A 27 -25.54 -12.75 -3.84
CA LEU A 27 -24.25 -13.00 -4.46
C LEU A 27 -23.40 -11.72 -4.52
N LYS A 28 -24.01 -10.58 -4.90
CA LYS A 28 -23.36 -9.28 -4.88
C LYS A 28 -22.81 -8.91 -3.51
N LYS A 29 -23.64 -9.06 -2.46
CA LYS A 29 -23.22 -8.81 -1.08
C LYS A 29 -22.09 -9.72 -0.61
N ASP A 30 -22.00 -10.95 -1.12
CA ASP A 30 -20.93 -11.86 -0.78
C ASP A 30 -19.60 -11.45 -1.45
N PHE A 31 -19.64 -10.99 -2.72
CA PHE A 31 -18.45 -10.43 -3.38
C PHE A 31 -17.92 -9.16 -2.72
N GLU A 32 -18.82 -8.28 -2.24
CA GLU A 32 -18.46 -7.06 -1.54
C GLU A 32 -17.66 -7.29 -0.22
N LYS A 33 -17.70 -8.52 0.31
CA LYS A 33 -16.94 -8.91 1.51
C LYS A 33 -15.52 -9.41 1.19
N ILE A 34 -15.22 -9.64 -0.10
CA ILE A 34 -13.91 -10.14 -0.54
C ILE A 34 -13.04 -8.95 -0.93
N ASN A 35 -12.16 -8.52 -0.04
CA ASN A 35 -11.33 -7.33 -0.24
C ASN A 35 -10.43 -7.40 -1.48
N GLU A 36 -10.10 -8.60 -1.94
CA GLU A 36 -9.23 -8.86 -3.06
C GLU A 36 -9.88 -8.62 -4.43
N ILE A 37 -11.19 -8.45 -4.48
CA ILE A 37 -11.95 -8.21 -5.72
C ILE A 37 -12.04 -6.72 -5.98
N GLU A 38 -11.59 -6.29 -7.16
CA GLU A 38 -11.75 -4.92 -7.66
C GLU A 38 -13.11 -4.77 -8.36
N SER A 39 -13.40 -5.70 -9.25
CA SER A 39 -14.68 -5.75 -9.96
C SER A 39 -15.07 -7.18 -10.29
N TYR A 40 -16.34 -7.40 -10.53
CA TYR A 40 -16.86 -8.71 -10.92
C TYR A 40 -18.04 -8.58 -11.86
N ASN A 41 -18.25 -9.63 -12.66
CA ASN A 41 -19.44 -9.83 -13.45
C ASN A 41 -19.86 -11.30 -13.33
N PHE A 42 -21.15 -11.59 -13.45
CA PHE A 42 -21.64 -12.94 -13.45
C PHE A 42 -22.81 -13.13 -14.40
N THR A 43 -22.92 -14.31 -14.97
CA THR A 43 -23.99 -14.72 -15.89
C THR A 43 -24.46 -16.12 -15.55
N LEU A 44 -25.75 -16.27 -15.26
CA LEU A 44 -26.38 -17.58 -15.08
C LEU A 44 -26.97 -18.03 -16.41
N LYS A 45 -26.46 -19.14 -16.93
CA LYS A 45 -26.95 -19.76 -18.18
C LYS A 45 -28.21 -20.61 -17.91
N LYS A 46 -29.03 -20.80 -18.94
CA LYS A 46 -30.26 -21.63 -18.87
C LYS A 46 -30.02 -23.07 -18.44
N ASN A 47 -28.83 -23.60 -18.67
CA ASN A 47 -28.43 -24.95 -18.23
C ASN A 47 -28.01 -25.02 -16.75
N GLY A 48 -28.22 -23.94 -15.97
CA GLY A 48 -27.84 -23.89 -14.55
C GLY A 48 -26.38 -23.53 -14.28
N THR A 49 -25.56 -23.30 -15.31
CA THR A 49 -24.14 -22.95 -15.10
C THR A 49 -23.99 -21.47 -14.77
N LEU A 50 -23.41 -21.16 -13.63
CA LEU A 50 -23.04 -19.80 -13.23
C LEU A 50 -21.60 -19.50 -13.65
N HIS A 51 -21.44 -18.55 -14.57
CA HIS A 51 -20.14 -17.99 -14.94
C HIS A 51 -19.86 -16.75 -14.10
N ILE A 52 -18.71 -16.72 -13.45
CA ILE A 52 -18.25 -15.59 -12.64
C ILE A 52 -16.92 -15.10 -13.22
N PHE A 53 -16.86 -13.82 -13.57
CA PHE A 53 -15.65 -13.14 -14.01
C PHE A 53 -15.23 -12.18 -12.92
N ILE A 54 -13.99 -12.27 -12.47
CA ILE A 54 -13.44 -11.48 -11.38
C ILE A 54 -12.20 -10.75 -11.89
N VAL A 55 -12.13 -9.46 -11.59
CA VAL A 55 -10.91 -8.65 -11.69
C VAL A 55 -10.36 -8.52 -10.28
N GLU A 56 -9.14 -8.96 -10.08
CA GLU A 56 -8.45 -8.91 -8.80
C GLU A 56 -7.81 -7.54 -8.58
N LYS A 57 -7.80 -7.05 -7.34
CA LYS A 57 -7.02 -5.87 -6.98
C LYS A 57 -5.53 -6.12 -7.17
N THR A 58 -4.82 -5.09 -7.61
CA THR A 58 -3.36 -5.09 -7.57
C THR A 58 -2.87 -4.60 -6.21
N PRO A 59 -1.83 -5.24 -5.65
CA PRO A 59 -1.20 -4.73 -4.44
C PRO A 59 -0.66 -3.31 -4.66
N TYR A 60 -0.89 -2.46 -3.65
CA TYR A 60 -0.42 -1.08 -3.66
C TYR A 60 0.92 -0.91 -2.94
N MET A 61 1.07 -1.58 -1.80
CA MET A 61 2.29 -1.64 -0.99
C MET A 61 2.38 -3.00 -0.28
N ILE A 62 3.56 -3.28 0.27
CA ILE A 62 3.79 -4.38 1.19
C ILE A 62 3.84 -3.81 2.61
N TRP A 63 2.97 -4.30 3.49
CA TRP A 63 3.03 -3.96 4.91
C TRP A 63 3.75 -5.04 5.69
N THR A 64 4.82 -4.63 6.37
CA THR A 64 5.61 -5.50 7.25
C THR A 64 5.39 -5.13 8.70
N PHE A 65 4.86 -6.06 9.46
CA PHE A 65 4.64 -5.93 10.91
C PHE A 65 4.91 -7.26 11.61
N SER A 66 5.66 -7.24 12.72
CA SER A 66 6.04 -8.45 13.48
C SER A 66 6.60 -9.57 12.57
N ASN A 67 7.52 -9.24 11.68
CA ASN A 67 8.15 -10.15 10.71
C ASN A 67 7.18 -10.85 9.73
N LYS A 68 5.96 -10.33 9.61
CA LYS A 68 4.98 -10.82 8.63
C LYS A 68 4.77 -9.79 7.54
N LYS A 69 4.96 -10.20 6.29
CA LYS A 69 4.67 -9.38 5.10
C LYS A 69 3.27 -9.68 4.59
N LYS A 70 2.53 -8.63 4.27
CA LYS A 70 1.18 -8.71 3.70
C LYS A 70 1.03 -7.66 2.61
N PHE A 71 0.36 -8.02 1.54
CA PHE A 71 -0.06 -7.04 0.54
C PHE A 71 -1.20 -6.18 1.10
N ILE A 72 -1.19 -4.90 0.78
CA ILE A 72 -2.27 -3.97 1.10
C ILE A 72 -2.71 -3.21 -0.14
N ASP A 73 -3.99 -2.84 -0.17
CA ASP A 73 -4.54 -1.94 -1.20
C ASP A 73 -4.26 -0.45 -0.85
N ASN A 74 -4.70 0.45 -1.71
CA ASN A 74 -4.52 1.89 -1.54
C ASN A 74 -5.29 2.48 -0.34
N GLU A 75 -6.21 1.72 0.25
CA GLU A 75 -6.93 2.08 1.47
C GLU A 75 -6.31 1.49 2.74
N GLY A 76 -5.27 0.66 2.59
CA GLY A 76 -4.60 -0.05 3.69
C GLY A 76 -5.34 -1.31 4.14
N ASN A 77 -6.23 -1.87 3.33
CA ASN A 77 -6.83 -3.16 3.60
C ASN A 77 -5.87 -4.28 3.20
N VAL A 78 -5.76 -5.29 4.06
CA VAL A 78 -4.92 -6.46 3.76
C VAL A 78 -5.55 -7.28 2.64
N LEU A 79 -4.72 -7.66 1.66
CA LEU A 79 -5.06 -8.53 0.55
C LEU A 79 -4.42 -9.90 0.75
N ARG A 80 -5.22 -10.96 0.61
CA ARG A 80 -4.79 -12.38 0.67
C ARG A 80 -4.44 -12.85 -0.73
N LEU A 81 -3.46 -12.22 -1.33
CA LEU A 81 -2.96 -12.49 -2.67
C LEU A 81 -1.59 -13.16 -2.61
N SER A 82 -1.23 -13.87 -3.67
CA SER A 82 0.08 -14.51 -3.83
C SER A 82 0.58 -14.36 -5.27
N GLY A 83 1.90 -14.54 -5.47
CA GLY A 83 2.47 -14.59 -6.83
C GLY A 83 2.66 -13.21 -7.50
N PHE A 84 2.67 -12.12 -6.73
CA PHE A 84 3.06 -10.80 -7.21
C PHE A 84 4.56 -10.58 -7.05
N ASP A 85 5.15 -9.90 -8.03
CA ASP A 85 6.50 -9.37 -7.89
C ASP A 85 6.50 -8.29 -6.79
N THR A 86 7.45 -8.41 -5.86
CA THR A 86 7.58 -7.52 -4.72
C THR A 86 8.62 -6.43 -4.93
N ASP A 87 9.47 -6.54 -5.95
CA ASP A 87 10.64 -5.69 -6.14
C ASP A 87 10.26 -4.24 -6.50
N GLU A 88 9.11 -4.04 -7.13
CA GLU A 88 8.60 -2.73 -7.50
C GLU A 88 7.68 -2.10 -6.44
N LEU A 89 7.29 -2.86 -5.41
CA LEU A 89 6.38 -2.37 -4.40
C LEU A 89 7.11 -1.68 -3.24
N ILE A 90 6.60 -0.53 -2.82
CA ILE A 90 7.09 0.15 -1.61
C ILE A 90 6.78 -0.73 -0.41
N GLU A 91 7.80 -1.02 0.40
CA GLU A 91 7.61 -1.72 1.67
C GLU A 91 7.40 -0.70 2.79
N ILE A 92 6.28 -0.82 3.51
CA ILE A 92 5.95 0.02 4.66
C ILE A 92 5.97 -0.81 5.94
N SER A 93 6.73 -0.35 6.95
CA SER A 93 6.95 -1.06 8.22
C SER A 93 6.52 -0.23 9.42
N GLY A 94 6.08 -0.92 10.46
CA GLY A 94 5.65 -0.32 11.73
C GLY A 94 4.17 -0.46 12.02
N TYR A 95 3.76 -0.01 13.21
CA TYR A 95 2.35 -0.02 13.62
C TYR A 95 1.61 1.19 13.04
N ILE A 96 0.98 1.00 11.89
CA ILE A 96 0.32 2.06 11.14
C ILE A 96 -1.19 1.77 11.12
N ASN A 97 -1.98 2.67 11.68
CA ASN A 97 -3.44 2.59 11.55
C ASN A 97 -3.92 3.17 10.22
N LYS A 98 -5.16 2.84 9.82
CA LYS A 98 -5.75 3.30 8.55
C LYS A 98 -5.75 4.83 8.38
N LYS A 99 -5.93 5.60 9.45
CA LYS A 99 -5.94 7.08 9.35
C LYS A 99 -4.56 7.63 8.99
N LYS A 100 -3.51 7.10 9.63
CA LYS A 100 -2.11 7.49 9.33
C LYS A 100 -1.70 7.04 7.93
N PHE A 101 -2.08 5.83 7.54
CA PHE A 101 -1.84 5.33 6.18
C PHE A 101 -2.53 6.21 5.13
N ALA A 102 -3.81 6.50 5.30
CA ALA A 102 -4.57 7.37 4.38
C ALA A 102 -3.98 8.79 4.30
N TYR A 103 -3.50 9.33 5.42
CA TYR A 103 -2.83 10.63 5.44
C TYR A 103 -1.53 10.61 4.63
N LEU A 104 -0.66 9.62 4.85
CA LEU A 104 0.57 9.44 4.07
C LEU A 104 0.26 9.29 2.59
N ASN A 105 -0.66 8.40 2.25
CA ASN A 105 -1.06 8.09 0.88
C ASN A 105 -1.55 9.33 0.14
N LYS A 106 -2.45 10.11 0.76
CA LYS A 106 -2.98 11.35 0.19
C LYS A 106 -1.86 12.35 -0.18
N ILE A 107 -0.75 12.33 0.54
CA ILE A 107 0.41 13.18 0.27
C ILE A 107 1.24 12.60 -0.86
N LEU A 108 1.56 11.31 -0.81
CA LEU A 108 2.41 10.65 -1.79
C LEU A 108 1.76 10.56 -3.18
N ASP A 109 0.45 10.35 -3.26
CA ASP A 109 -0.27 10.27 -4.53
C ASP A 109 -0.27 11.59 -5.31
N LYS A 110 -0.11 12.72 -4.62
CA LYS A 110 0.09 14.03 -5.26
C LYS A 110 1.52 14.25 -5.75
N LYS A 111 2.44 13.34 -5.43
CA LYS A 111 3.88 13.43 -5.64
C LYS A 111 4.42 12.17 -6.34
N THR A 112 3.83 11.82 -7.47
CA THR A 112 4.09 10.54 -8.16
C THR A 112 5.57 10.28 -8.44
N GLN A 113 6.32 11.30 -8.90
CA GLN A 113 7.76 11.19 -9.15
C GLN A 113 8.57 10.99 -7.87
N PHE A 114 8.16 11.63 -6.77
CA PHE A 114 8.81 11.41 -5.48
C PHE A 114 8.46 10.03 -4.94
N LYS A 115 7.18 9.64 -5.01
CA LYS A 115 6.70 8.34 -4.58
C LYS A 115 7.46 7.20 -5.27
N SER A 116 7.68 7.26 -6.60
CA SER A 116 8.44 6.25 -7.33
C SER A 116 9.92 6.19 -6.95
N SER A 117 10.47 7.20 -6.27
CA SER A 117 11.82 7.15 -5.74
C SER A 117 11.94 6.47 -4.37
N ILE A 118 10.81 6.16 -3.72
CA ILE A 118 10.79 5.56 -2.39
C ILE A 118 10.90 4.04 -2.50
N LYS A 119 11.84 3.45 -1.76
CA LYS A 119 11.99 2.01 -1.62
C LYS A 119 11.29 1.49 -0.36
N ASN A 120 11.60 2.09 0.80
CA ASN A 120 11.05 1.67 2.09
C ASN A 120 10.51 2.86 2.87
N ILE A 121 9.46 2.61 3.64
CA ILE A 121 8.87 3.54 4.59
C ILE A 121 8.83 2.87 5.96
N TYR A 122 9.31 3.55 6.99
CA TYR A 122 9.18 3.12 8.37
C TYR A 122 8.40 4.17 9.14
N TYR A 123 7.47 3.72 9.96
CA TYR A 123 6.75 4.58 10.89
C TYR A 123 7.15 4.25 12.32
N TYR A 124 7.58 5.27 13.03
CA TYR A 124 7.90 5.20 14.45
C TYR A 124 6.97 6.10 15.22
N GLU A 125 6.19 5.53 16.13
CA GLU A 125 5.26 6.29 16.97
C GLU A 125 6.00 7.40 17.73
N ASN A 126 5.42 8.59 17.77
CA ASN A 126 5.99 9.80 18.37
C ASN A 126 7.28 10.36 17.72
N THR A 127 7.84 9.67 16.75
CA THR A 127 9.06 10.11 16.04
C THR A 127 8.72 10.61 14.63
N GLY A 128 7.79 9.94 13.97
CA GLY A 128 7.36 10.25 12.61
C GLY A 128 7.76 9.20 11.58
N TRP A 129 8.08 9.64 10.39
CA TRP A 129 8.33 8.81 9.23
C TRP A 129 9.81 8.76 8.87
N GLN A 130 10.29 7.60 8.51
CA GLN A 130 11.61 7.42 7.88
C GLN A 130 11.38 6.87 6.48
N LEU A 131 11.88 7.55 5.47
CA LEU A 131 11.82 7.11 4.08
C LEU A 131 13.23 6.77 3.60
N ILE A 132 13.38 5.62 2.95
CA ILE A 132 14.60 5.24 2.26
C ILE A 132 14.31 5.25 0.77
N LEU A 133 15.08 6.02 0.02
CA LEU A 133 14.96 6.12 -1.42
C LEU A 133 15.82 5.05 -2.13
N HIS A 134 15.54 4.79 -3.41
CA HIS A 134 16.30 3.82 -4.21
C HIS A 134 17.78 4.17 -4.33
N ASP A 135 18.13 5.45 -4.28
CA ASP A 135 19.54 5.93 -4.27
C ASP A 135 20.20 5.86 -2.88
N LYS A 136 19.55 5.16 -1.93
CA LYS A 136 19.97 5.01 -0.52
C LYS A 136 19.93 6.29 0.30
N THR A 137 19.29 7.35 -0.19
CA THR A 137 19.05 8.55 0.62
C THR A 137 18.01 8.25 1.70
N CYS A 138 18.26 8.68 2.91
CA CYS A 138 17.36 8.53 4.05
C CYS A 138 16.79 9.89 4.48
N LEU A 139 15.47 9.95 4.63
CA LEU A 139 14.74 11.11 5.10
C LEU A 139 14.03 10.77 6.40
N ILE A 140 14.30 11.52 7.46
CA ILE A 140 13.54 11.48 8.72
C ILE A 140 12.60 12.67 8.72
N LEU A 141 11.30 12.39 8.78
CA LEU A 141 10.22 13.36 8.55
C LEU A 141 9.29 13.40 9.76
N PRO A 142 8.71 14.57 10.07
CA PRO A 142 7.76 14.70 11.18
C PRO A 142 6.45 13.97 10.86
N GLU A 143 5.71 13.61 11.91
CA GLU A 143 4.35 13.09 11.78
C GLU A 143 3.38 14.18 11.33
N ILE A 144 3.56 15.39 11.87
CA ILE A 144 2.73 16.57 11.57
C ILE A 144 3.43 17.43 10.51
N LYS A 145 2.65 18.06 9.60
CA LYS A 145 3.17 18.91 8.51
C LYS A 145 4.05 18.18 7.49
N LEU A 146 3.90 16.86 7.37
CA LEU A 146 4.64 16.03 6.43
C LEU A 146 4.65 16.60 4.99
N ASN A 147 3.51 17.08 4.51
CA ASN A 147 3.41 17.64 3.15
C ASN A 147 4.25 18.92 2.98
N GLU A 148 4.32 19.78 3.98
CA GLU A 148 5.12 21.02 3.93
C GLU A 148 6.61 20.68 3.86
N VAL A 149 7.05 19.74 4.69
CA VAL A 149 8.44 19.29 4.75
C VAL A 149 8.86 18.59 3.45
N LEU A 150 8.00 17.72 2.90
CA LEU A 150 8.27 17.10 1.61
C LEU A 150 8.30 18.11 0.46
N ASN A 151 7.42 19.09 0.45
CA ASN A 151 7.47 20.18 -0.54
C ASN A 151 8.78 20.98 -0.45
N PHE A 152 9.24 21.26 0.76
CA PHE A 152 10.51 21.93 0.97
C PHE A 152 11.69 21.08 0.46
N PHE A 153 11.70 19.78 0.79
CA PHE A 153 12.73 18.84 0.33
C PHE A 153 12.81 18.81 -1.19
N GLU A 154 11.68 18.60 -1.87
CA GLU A 154 11.65 18.51 -3.32
C GLU A 154 12.09 19.81 -4.01
N LYS A 155 11.61 20.95 -3.52
CA LYS A 155 11.87 22.25 -4.17
C LYS A 155 13.26 22.82 -3.87
N LYS A 156 13.80 22.58 -2.69
CA LYS A 156 15.00 23.28 -2.21
C LYS A 156 16.23 22.37 -2.07
N ILE A 157 16.01 21.09 -1.80
CA ILE A 157 17.09 20.14 -1.51
C ILE A 157 17.36 19.22 -2.69
N LYS A 158 16.36 18.49 -3.17
CA LYS A 158 16.49 17.40 -4.15
C LYS A 158 17.21 17.82 -5.44
N ASN A 159 17.05 19.07 -5.87
CA ASN A 159 17.66 19.62 -7.08
C ASN A 159 18.90 20.50 -6.79
N SER A 160 19.46 20.41 -5.59
CA SER A 160 20.61 21.21 -5.18
C SER A 160 21.87 20.37 -5.02
N LYS A 161 23.03 21.03 -5.01
CA LYS A 161 24.31 20.36 -4.71
C LYS A 161 24.30 19.65 -3.36
N ILE A 162 23.53 20.16 -2.39
CA ILE A 162 23.39 19.57 -1.07
C ILE A 162 22.89 18.11 -1.17
N TYR A 163 21.97 17.82 -2.09
CA TYR A 163 21.44 16.46 -2.28
C TYR A 163 22.50 15.47 -2.73
N TYR A 164 23.40 15.88 -3.61
CA TYR A 164 24.44 15.00 -4.13
C TYR A 164 25.55 14.73 -3.10
N ASP A 165 25.75 15.66 -2.17
CA ASP A 165 26.82 15.57 -1.16
C ASP A 165 26.40 14.82 0.12
N HIS A 166 25.09 14.60 0.32
CA HIS A 166 24.56 14.01 1.54
C HIS A 166 23.62 12.82 1.25
N ARG A 167 23.53 11.92 2.22
CA ARG A 167 22.67 10.72 2.15
C ARG A 167 21.68 10.60 3.31
N PHE A 168 21.74 11.51 4.26
CA PHE A 168 20.86 11.53 5.44
C PHE A 168 20.35 12.95 5.69
N TYR A 169 19.02 13.05 5.90
CA TYR A 169 18.30 14.30 6.12
C TYR A 169 17.31 14.11 7.25
N ASP A 170 17.58 14.69 8.44
CA ASP A 170 16.60 14.76 9.49
C ASP A 170 15.90 16.13 9.46
N MET A 171 14.64 16.11 9.10
CA MET A 171 13.79 17.29 8.89
C MET A 171 12.58 17.30 9.84
N ARG A 172 12.68 16.65 10.99
CA ARG A 172 11.61 16.64 12.00
C ARG A 172 11.39 18.01 12.62
N VAL A 173 12.41 18.83 12.70
CA VAL A 173 12.33 20.21 13.20
C VAL A 173 12.24 21.16 12.01
N LEU A 174 11.09 21.85 11.84
CA LEU A 174 10.77 22.65 10.65
C LEU A 174 11.81 23.73 10.28
N GLU A 175 12.52 24.26 11.24
CA GLU A 175 13.49 25.35 11.03
C GLU A 175 14.94 24.86 10.97
N ARG A 176 15.18 23.56 11.11
CA ARG A 176 16.52 22.99 11.15
C ARG A 176 16.56 21.68 10.37
N ILE A 177 17.61 21.51 9.57
CA ILE A 177 17.89 20.28 8.87
C ILE A 177 19.24 19.76 9.36
N TYR A 178 19.25 18.52 9.83
CA TYR A 178 20.50 17.84 10.15
C TYR A 178 20.90 16.97 8.96
N LEU A 179 22.11 17.16 8.47
CA LEU A 179 22.64 16.49 7.28
C LEU A 179 23.80 15.57 7.65
N SER A 180 23.95 14.48 6.92
CA SER A 180 25.14 13.64 6.99
C SER A 180 25.48 13.08 5.62
N LYS A 181 26.77 12.97 5.33
CA LYS A 181 27.29 12.31 4.12
C LYS A 181 27.08 10.80 4.18
N THR A 182 27.11 10.23 5.38
CA THR A 182 26.85 8.81 5.61
C THR A 182 25.37 8.60 5.90
N ASN A 183 24.81 7.51 5.37
CA ASN A 183 23.46 7.11 5.74
C ASN A 183 23.46 6.66 7.20
N LYS A 184 22.62 7.30 8.02
CA LYS A 184 22.42 6.99 9.45
C LYS A 184 21.09 6.26 9.71
N CYS A 185 20.35 5.93 8.67
CA CYS A 185 19.21 5.07 8.82
C CYS A 185 19.69 3.65 9.12
N LEU A 186 19.06 3.05 10.09
CA LEU A 186 19.32 1.65 10.40
C LEU A 186 19.00 0.82 9.15
N ASP A 187 20.00 0.13 8.65
CA ASP A 187 19.79 -0.96 7.70
C ASP A 187 18.99 -2.00 8.48
N SER A 188 17.71 -2.09 8.15
CA SER A 188 16.78 -3.08 8.72
C SER A 188 16.83 -4.36 7.91
#